data_d2d901211f36f8225e62ea179cac7c39
#
_entry.id   d2d901211f36f8225e62ea179cac7c39
#
_cell.length_a   1.000
_cell.length_b   1.000
_cell.length_c   1.000
_cell.angle_alpha   90.00
_cell.angle_beta   90.00
_cell.angle_gamma   90.00
#
_symmetry.space_group_name_H-M   'P 1'
#
loop_
_entity.id
_entity.type
_entity.pdbx_description
1 polymer ?
#
loop_
_entity_poly.entity_id
_entity_poly.type
_entity_poly.pdbx_seq_one_letter_code
_entity_poly.pdbx_strand_id
1 'polypeptide(L)'
;HTYPGASVPFGMVQLSPDTDTIPYEVNGVYNRDVYKYCAGYQYSDPTIVGFSHTHFSGTGHSDLGDILLMPATGDLQLNPGTADAPEKGYRSRFSHEKEKASPGYYSVLLEDHDILAELTATTRTGVHRYTFNRGGDAHVILDMVHGIYNDAGKNVWTFIRVENDTLVTGFRQTSGWARTRSLYFAIAFSKPFTSYGFRDDSPARVYRGFWRRFDQRSNFPEAAGRNIRGHFDFTTRPGEQITVRVAISPVSTEGAIRNMKA
;
A
#
# COMPACT_ATOMS: atom_id res chain seq x y z
N HIS A 1 -12.44 -16.05 -7.78
CA HIS A 1 -11.48 -15.10 -7.22
C HIS A 1 -12.19 -14.16 -6.24
N THR A 2 -11.72 -14.11 -5.01
CA THR A 2 -12.25 -13.22 -3.97
C THR A 2 -11.11 -12.86 -3.01
N TYR A 3 -11.15 -11.65 -2.47
CA TYR A 3 -10.20 -11.22 -1.45
C TYR A 3 -10.64 -11.72 -0.07
N PRO A 4 -9.71 -12.15 0.81
CA PRO A 4 -10.02 -12.61 2.16
C PRO A 4 -10.15 -11.49 3.19
N GLY A 5 -9.87 -10.26 2.80
CA GLY A 5 -9.74 -9.12 3.69
C GLY A 5 -11.05 -8.57 4.25
N ALA A 6 -10.94 -7.51 5.04
CA ALA A 6 -12.04 -6.90 5.74
C ALA A 6 -12.83 -5.94 4.85
N SER A 7 -14.14 -6.07 4.85
CA SER A 7 -15.07 -5.12 4.25
C SER A 7 -16.39 -5.12 4.97
N VAL A 8 -17.18 -4.06 4.80
CA VAL A 8 -18.57 -4.00 5.24
C VAL A 8 -19.49 -4.01 4.02
N PRO A 9 -20.77 -4.43 4.15
CA PRO A 9 -21.71 -4.40 3.04
C PRO A 9 -21.77 -3.01 2.41
N PHE A 10 -21.58 -2.96 1.07
CA PHE A 10 -21.57 -1.72 0.27
C PHE A 10 -20.50 -0.69 0.67
N GLY A 11 -19.44 -1.14 1.38
CA GLY A 11 -18.30 -0.29 1.73
C GLY A 11 -17.48 0.12 0.50
N MET A 12 -16.93 1.32 0.54
CA MET A 12 -15.95 1.78 -0.45
C MET A 12 -14.58 1.13 -0.21
N VAL A 13 -14.28 0.76 1.03
CA VAL A 13 -13.04 0.08 1.42
C VAL A 13 -13.24 -1.43 1.39
N GLN A 14 -12.35 -2.09 0.65
CA GLN A 14 -12.10 -3.52 0.71
C GLN A 14 -10.62 -3.67 1.07
N LEU A 15 -10.34 -3.75 2.38
CA LEU A 15 -8.98 -3.82 2.92
C LEU A 15 -8.51 -5.27 2.94
N SER A 16 -7.56 -5.61 2.07
CA SER A 16 -7.15 -6.99 1.88
C SER A 16 -5.64 -7.12 1.57
N PRO A 17 -5.03 -8.27 1.88
CA PRO A 17 -3.70 -8.56 1.37
C PRO A 17 -3.69 -8.71 -0.16
N ASP A 18 -2.60 -8.24 -0.75
CA ASP A 18 -2.21 -8.52 -2.12
C ASP A 18 -1.00 -9.46 -2.09
N THR A 19 -1.10 -10.60 -2.79
CA THR A 19 -0.05 -11.63 -2.72
C THR A 19 1.00 -11.44 -3.78
N ASP A 20 0.62 -10.98 -4.97
CA ASP A 20 1.57 -10.59 -6.00
C ASP A 20 0.93 -9.61 -7.00
N THR A 21 1.77 -9.09 -7.88
CA THR A 21 1.39 -8.29 -9.04
C THR A 21 2.26 -8.69 -10.21
N ILE A 22 1.66 -9.05 -11.33
CA ILE A 22 2.37 -9.54 -12.50
C ILE A 22 2.21 -8.59 -13.69
N PRO A 23 3.13 -8.59 -14.65
CA PRO A 23 3.04 -7.73 -15.82
C PRO A 23 1.76 -8.02 -16.64
N TYR A 24 1.07 -6.96 -17.04
CA TYR A 24 -0.08 -7.05 -17.95
C TYR A 24 0.30 -7.61 -19.31
N GLU A 25 1.50 -7.29 -19.79
CA GLU A 25 2.05 -7.76 -21.03
C GLU A 25 3.44 -8.35 -20.81
N VAL A 26 3.73 -9.42 -21.53
CA VAL A 26 5.06 -10.03 -21.63
C VAL A 26 5.44 -10.07 -23.10
N ASN A 27 6.54 -9.41 -23.48
CA ASN A 27 7.01 -9.29 -24.87
C ASN A 27 5.94 -8.75 -25.85
N GLY A 28 5.12 -7.79 -25.40
CA GLY A 28 4.06 -7.19 -26.21
C GLY A 28 2.81 -8.04 -26.37
N VAL A 29 2.72 -9.17 -25.66
CA VAL A 29 1.56 -10.07 -25.68
C VAL A 29 0.84 -10.03 -24.33
N TYR A 30 -0.48 -9.93 -24.36
CA TYR A 30 -1.31 -9.98 -23.14
C TYR A 30 -1.02 -11.24 -22.32
N ASN A 31 -0.71 -11.04 -21.05
CA ASN A 31 -0.46 -12.10 -20.10
C ASN A 31 -1.78 -12.55 -19.44
N ARG A 32 -2.27 -13.73 -19.83
CA ARG A 32 -3.54 -14.28 -19.30
C ARG A 32 -3.51 -14.55 -17.78
N ASP A 33 -2.33 -14.71 -17.21
CA ASP A 33 -2.16 -15.02 -15.79
C ASP A 33 -2.53 -13.81 -14.89
N VAL A 34 -2.58 -12.60 -15.44
CA VAL A 34 -3.07 -11.42 -14.69
C VAL A 34 -4.47 -11.64 -14.13
N TYR A 35 -5.30 -12.43 -14.80
CA TYR A 35 -6.65 -12.72 -14.33
C TYR A 35 -6.69 -13.46 -12.99
N LYS A 36 -5.65 -14.22 -12.66
CA LYS A 36 -5.52 -14.90 -11.36
C LYS A 36 -5.48 -13.90 -10.20
N TYR A 37 -4.97 -12.69 -10.46
CA TYR A 37 -4.78 -11.63 -9.47
C TYR A 37 -5.89 -10.58 -9.46
N CYS A 38 -7.00 -10.79 -10.15
CA CYS A 38 -8.08 -9.80 -10.24
C CYS A 38 -8.67 -9.38 -8.89
N ALA A 39 -8.52 -10.20 -7.86
CA ALA A 39 -8.90 -9.91 -6.48
C ALA A 39 -7.70 -9.49 -5.58
N GLY A 40 -6.49 -9.34 -6.14
CA GLY A 40 -5.26 -9.03 -5.40
C GLY A 40 -4.65 -10.21 -4.65
N TYR A 41 -5.44 -11.19 -4.28
CA TYR A 41 -5.03 -12.35 -3.47
C TYR A 41 -5.15 -13.65 -4.25
N GLN A 42 -4.11 -14.47 -4.18
CA GLN A 42 -4.09 -15.83 -4.70
C GLN A 42 -3.67 -16.79 -3.57
N TYR A 43 -4.54 -17.75 -3.23
CA TYR A 43 -4.33 -18.66 -2.10
C TYR A 43 -3.05 -19.50 -2.19
N SER A 44 -2.60 -19.85 -3.39
CA SER A 44 -1.38 -20.65 -3.58
C SER A 44 -0.08 -19.87 -3.43
N ASP A 45 -0.13 -18.55 -3.29
CA ASP A 45 1.06 -17.73 -3.22
C ASP A 45 1.72 -17.79 -1.84
N PRO A 46 3.07 -17.82 -1.78
CA PRO A 46 3.79 -17.95 -0.53
C PRO A 46 4.07 -16.61 0.17
N THR A 47 3.78 -15.47 -0.47
CA THR A 47 4.16 -14.14 0.04
C THR A 47 3.01 -13.14 -0.06
N ILE A 48 3.04 -12.14 0.82
CA ILE A 48 2.20 -10.95 0.79
C ILE A 48 3.07 -9.74 0.43
N VAL A 49 2.64 -8.96 -0.57
CA VAL A 49 3.28 -7.70 -0.97
C VAL A 49 2.86 -6.56 -0.04
N GLY A 50 1.63 -6.59 0.45
CA GLY A 50 1.09 -5.59 1.35
C GLY A 50 -0.43 -5.64 1.41
N PHE A 51 -1.02 -4.58 1.97
CA PHE A 51 -2.46 -4.47 2.17
C PHE A 51 -2.98 -3.24 1.46
N SER A 52 -3.78 -3.43 0.40
CA SER A 52 -4.42 -2.34 -0.33
C SER A 52 -5.89 -2.17 0.04
N HIS A 53 -6.50 -1.05 -0.33
CA HIS A 53 -7.79 -0.61 0.21
C HIS A 53 -8.95 -0.76 -0.76
N THR A 54 -8.69 -1.20 -1.99
CA THR A 54 -9.72 -1.36 -3.00
C THR A 54 -9.54 -2.65 -3.77
N HIS A 55 -10.55 -3.52 -3.77
CA HIS A 55 -10.54 -4.81 -4.46
C HIS A 55 -11.89 -5.10 -5.11
N PHE A 56 -11.87 -5.89 -6.18
CA PHE A 56 -13.04 -6.58 -6.70
C PHE A 56 -13.14 -7.99 -6.15
N SER A 57 -14.35 -8.54 -6.15
CA SER A 57 -14.61 -9.95 -5.90
C SER A 57 -15.28 -10.56 -7.12
N GLY A 58 -14.87 -11.77 -7.50
CA GLY A 58 -15.34 -12.45 -8.70
C GLY A 58 -14.52 -12.06 -9.94
N THR A 59 -15.17 -11.65 -11.00
CA THR A 59 -14.51 -11.14 -12.22
C THR A 59 -13.96 -9.76 -11.96
N GLY A 60 -12.66 -9.60 -12.05
CA GLY A 60 -11.98 -8.36 -11.75
C GLY A 60 -11.32 -7.71 -12.96
N HIS A 61 -10.90 -6.48 -12.77
CA HIS A 61 -10.08 -5.71 -13.67
C HIS A 61 -8.96 -5.01 -12.88
N SER A 62 -7.95 -4.52 -13.59
CA SER A 62 -6.74 -3.92 -12.99
C SER A 62 -6.94 -2.58 -12.29
N ASP A 63 -8.13 -2.02 -12.31
CA ASP A 63 -8.37 -0.64 -11.87
C ASP A 63 -8.15 -0.40 -10.38
N LEU A 64 -8.16 -1.44 -9.57
CA LEU A 64 -8.07 -1.37 -8.11
C LEU A 64 -6.68 -1.76 -7.58
N GLY A 65 -6.56 -1.98 -6.27
CA GLY A 65 -5.28 -2.18 -5.57
C GLY A 65 -4.66 -0.85 -5.16
N ASP A 66 -5.50 0.09 -4.68
CA ASP A 66 -5.04 1.42 -4.33
C ASP A 66 -4.57 1.52 -2.89
N ILE A 67 -3.59 2.40 -2.68
CA ILE A 67 -3.08 2.78 -1.35
C ILE A 67 -2.60 1.55 -0.60
N LEU A 68 -1.52 0.95 -1.09
CA LEU A 68 -0.91 -0.21 -0.43
C LEU A 68 -0.03 0.24 0.73
N LEU A 69 -0.26 -0.36 1.89
CA LEU A 69 0.62 -0.26 3.05
C LEU A 69 1.27 -1.61 3.34
N MET A 70 2.55 -1.58 3.72
CA MET A 70 3.27 -2.75 4.21
C MET A 70 4.12 -2.39 5.43
N PRO A 71 3.87 -2.99 6.61
CA PRO A 71 4.75 -2.85 7.76
C PRO A 71 5.99 -3.73 7.57
N ALA A 72 7.16 -3.22 7.94
CA ALA A 72 8.43 -3.92 7.83
C ALA A 72 9.34 -3.61 9.02
N THR A 73 10.36 -4.45 9.23
CA THR A 73 11.41 -4.29 10.24
C THR A 73 12.80 -4.44 9.63
N GLY A 74 13.81 -3.90 10.29
CA GLY A 74 15.20 -3.97 9.84
C GLY A 74 15.54 -2.94 8.76
N ASP A 75 16.40 -3.30 7.83
CA ASP A 75 16.85 -2.38 6.78
C ASP A 75 15.71 -1.96 5.86
N LEU A 76 15.57 -0.67 5.62
CA LEU A 76 14.52 -0.11 4.77
C LEU A 76 14.66 -0.59 3.31
N GLN A 77 13.64 -1.28 2.83
CA GLN A 77 13.49 -1.67 1.43
C GLN A 77 12.27 -0.96 0.84
N LEU A 78 12.40 -0.32 -0.33
CA LEU A 78 11.31 0.34 -1.03
C LEU A 78 10.87 -0.39 -2.32
N ASN A 79 11.50 -1.50 -2.64
CA ASN A 79 11.07 -2.39 -3.71
C ASN A 79 10.24 -3.54 -3.13
N PRO A 80 9.22 -4.02 -3.84
CA PRO A 80 8.43 -5.15 -3.37
C PRO A 80 9.20 -6.48 -3.34
N GLY A 81 10.35 -6.58 -4.03
CA GLY A 81 11.00 -7.86 -4.25
C GLY A 81 10.19 -8.79 -5.16
N THR A 82 10.54 -10.07 -5.17
CA THR A 82 9.81 -11.12 -5.89
C THR A 82 9.42 -12.24 -4.91
N ALA A 83 8.45 -13.09 -5.30
CA ALA A 83 8.05 -14.22 -4.48
C ALA A 83 9.21 -15.22 -4.23
N ASP A 84 10.11 -15.36 -5.21
CA ASP A 84 11.29 -16.25 -5.11
C ASP A 84 12.45 -15.67 -4.28
N ALA A 85 12.45 -14.34 -4.07
CA ALA A 85 13.48 -13.63 -3.32
C ALA A 85 12.86 -12.50 -2.46
N PRO A 86 11.98 -12.84 -1.49
CA PRO A 86 11.28 -11.85 -0.68
C PRO A 86 12.23 -10.98 0.15
N GLU A 87 13.37 -11.53 0.57
CA GLU A 87 14.41 -10.82 1.33
C GLU A 87 15.09 -9.67 0.57
N LYS A 88 14.89 -9.57 -0.75
CA LYS A 88 15.36 -8.45 -1.57
C LYS A 88 14.35 -7.30 -1.67
N GLY A 89 13.29 -7.34 -0.91
CA GLY A 89 12.24 -6.34 -0.91
C GLY A 89 11.51 -6.23 0.41
N TYR A 90 10.41 -5.49 0.42
CA TYR A 90 9.60 -5.30 1.61
C TYR A 90 8.52 -6.38 1.79
N ARG A 91 8.23 -7.25 0.78
CA ARG A 91 7.23 -8.31 0.92
C ARG A 91 7.61 -9.32 2.00
N SER A 92 6.66 -10.10 2.47
CA SER A 92 6.89 -11.10 3.50
C SER A 92 6.28 -12.44 3.13
N ARG A 93 6.96 -13.51 3.50
CA ARG A 93 6.39 -14.85 3.57
C ARG A 93 5.30 -14.90 4.62
N PHE A 94 4.34 -15.77 4.43
CA PHE A 94 3.27 -16.05 5.38
C PHE A 94 2.84 -17.52 5.31
N SER A 95 2.09 -17.97 6.31
CA SER A 95 1.51 -19.31 6.35
C SER A 95 0.01 -19.22 6.62
N HIS A 96 -0.79 -20.03 5.93
CA HIS A 96 -2.23 -20.13 6.18
C HIS A 96 -2.57 -20.64 7.57
N GLU A 97 -1.65 -21.35 8.24
CA GLU A 97 -1.82 -21.74 9.65
C GLU A 97 -1.85 -20.52 10.60
N LYS A 98 -1.23 -19.40 10.17
CA LYS A 98 -1.15 -18.13 10.90
C LYS A 98 -1.98 -17.03 10.25
N GLU A 99 -2.87 -17.41 9.35
CA GLU A 99 -3.81 -16.55 8.66
C GLU A 99 -5.23 -16.81 9.17
N LYS A 100 -6.01 -15.75 9.37
CA LYS A 100 -7.42 -15.85 9.75
C LYS A 100 -8.24 -14.84 8.96
N ALA A 101 -9.33 -15.31 8.37
CA ALA A 101 -10.32 -14.49 7.69
C ALA A 101 -11.71 -14.73 8.25
N SER A 102 -12.44 -13.67 8.53
CA SER A 102 -13.86 -13.71 8.92
C SER A 102 -14.55 -12.43 8.43
N PRO A 103 -15.88 -12.39 8.35
CA PRO A 103 -16.57 -11.19 7.92
C PRO A 103 -16.12 -9.95 8.70
N GLY A 104 -15.60 -8.94 8.01
CA GLY A 104 -15.13 -7.68 8.59
C GLY A 104 -13.78 -7.74 9.31
N TYR A 105 -13.09 -8.88 9.31
CA TYR A 105 -11.80 -9.03 9.98
C TYR A 105 -10.85 -9.97 9.21
N TYR A 106 -9.58 -9.57 9.15
CA TYR A 106 -8.51 -10.40 8.62
C TYR A 106 -7.26 -10.26 9.50
N SER A 107 -6.50 -11.32 9.65
CA SER A 107 -5.18 -11.24 10.28
C SER A 107 -4.21 -12.25 9.69
N VAL A 108 -2.91 -11.90 9.72
CA VAL A 108 -1.82 -12.75 9.25
C VAL A 108 -0.51 -12.39 9.95
N LEU A 109 0.33 -13.40 10.20
CA LEU A 109 1.70 -13.16 10.62
C LEU A 109 2.60 -12.98 9.38
N LEU A 110 3.23 -11.82 9.28
CA LEU A 110 4.28 -11.52 8.31
C LEU A 110 5.60 -12.09 8.83
N GLU A 111 6.00 -13.26 8.32
CA GLU A 111 7.05 -14.08 8.94
C GLU A 111 8.45 -13.47 8.83
N ASP A 112 8.78 -12.83 7.71
CA ASP A 112 10.09 -12.19 7.51
C ASP A 112 10.29 -10.96 8.40
N HIS A 113 9.21 -10.28 8.77
CA HIS A 113 9.23 -9.08 9.61
C HIS A 113 8.83 -9.35 11.06
N ASP A 114 8.32 -10.56 11.36
CA ASP A 114 7.77 -10.96 12.66
C ASP A 114 6.73 -9.95 13.18
N ILE A 115 5.77 -9.61 12.30
CA ILE A 115 4.70 -8.65 12.56
C ILE A 115 3.35 -9.35 12.40
N LEU A 116 2.52 -9.32 13.45
CA LEU A 116 1.11 -9.68 13.31
C LEU A 116 0.35 -8.48 12.74
N ALA A 117 -0.17 -8.62 11.53
CA ALA A 117 -1.04 -7.65 10.89
C ALA A 117 -2.50 -8.07 11.08
N GLU A 118 -3.33 -7.15 11.59
CA GLU A 118 -4.76 -7.31 11.78
C GLU A 118 -5.49 -6.18 11.05
N LEU A 119 -6.53 -6.52 10.33
CA LEU A 119 -7.27 -5.60 9.46
C LEU A 119 -8.76 -5.63 9.80
N THR A 120 -9.37 -4.44 9.83
CA THR A 120 -10.83 -4.27 9.82
C THR A 120 -11.20 -3.04 8.99
N ALA A 121 -12.46 -2.88 8.69
CA ALA A 121 -12.90 -1.75 7.85
C ALA A 121 -14.27 -1.22 8.29
N THR A 122 -14.48 0.07 8.11
CA THR A 122 -15.78 0.71 8.03
C THR A 122 -16.12 0.98 6.57
N THR A 123 -17.22 1.67 6.32
CA THR A 123 -17.65 1.99 4.94
C THR A 123 -16.57 2.70 4.11
N ARG A 124 -15.74 3.55 4.74
CA ARG A 124 -14.79 4.41 4.02
C ARG A 124 -13.41 4.50 4.67
N THR A 125 -13.16 3.72 5.72
CA THR A 125 -11.89 3.72 6.45
C THR A 125 -11.45 2.28 6.69
N GLY A 126 -10.26 1.96 6.21
CA GLY A 126 -9.54 0.75 6.59
C GLY A 126 -8.75 1.00 7.88
N VAL A 127 -8.71 0.02 8.76
CA VAL A 127 -7.97 0.08 10.02
C VAL A 127 -7.01 -1.10 10.07
N HIS A 128 -5.74 -0.80 10.22
CA HIS A 128 -4.69 -1.77 10.43
C HIS A 128 -4.22 -1.68 11.87
N ARG A 129 -3.91 -2.82 12.48
CA ARG A 129 -3.14 -2.92 13.71
C ARG A 129 -1.94 -3.81 13.45
N TYR A 130 -0.76 -3.25 13.62
CA TYR A 130 0.49 -3.96 13.46
C TYR A 130 1.12 -4.19 14.83
N THR A 131 1.27 -5.45 15.23
CA THR A 131 1.97 -5.83 16.45
C THR A 131 3.39 -6.24 16.09
N PHE A 132 4.37 -5.46 16.52
CA PHE A 132 5.79 -5.71 16.29
C PHE A 132 6.30 -6.65 17.39
N ASN A 133 6.42 -7.94 17.09
CA ASN A 133 6.85 -8.93 18.09
C ASN A 133 8.27 -8.68 18.57
N ARG A 134 9.15 -8.21 17.68
CA ARG A 134 10.50 -7.72 18.01
C ARG A 134 10.48 -6.20 18.05
N GLY A 135 11.24 -5.63 19.00
CA GLY A 135 11.52 -4.20 19.01
C GLY A 135 12.65 -3.85 18.05
N GLY A 136 12.83 -2.55 17.81
CA GLY A 136 13.88 -2.01 16.95
C GLY A 136 13.33 -1.08 15.86
N ASP A 137 14.08 -0.96 14.77
CA ASP A 137 13.69 -0.15 13.64
C ASP A 137 12.52 -0.79 12.89
N ALA A 138 11.50 0.01 12.68
CA ALA A 138 10.26 -0.38 12.04
C ALA A 138 9.83 0.66 11.00
N HIS A 139 9.20 0.20 9.94
CA HIS A 139 8.75 1.05 8.84
C HIS A 139 7.31 0.72 8.49
N VAL A 140 6.55 1.73 8.08
CA VAL A 140 5.32 1.52 7.32
C VAL A 140 5.56 2.09 5.93
N ILE A 141 5.60 1.21 4.94
CA ILE A 141 5.85 1.55 3.55
C ILE A 141 4.50 1.89 2.90
N LEU A 142 4.44 2.99 2.17
CA LEU A 142 3.33 3.41 1.33
C LEU A 142 3.73 3.23 -0.13
N ASP A 143 3.21 2.20 -0.79
CA ASP A 143 3.46 1.99 -2.22
C ASP A 143 2.28 2.51 -3.06
N MET A 144 2.50 3.65 -3.72
CA MET A 144 1.53 4.26 -4.63
C MET A 144 1.73 3.80 -6.07
N VAL A 145 2.72 2.93 -6.34
CA VAL A 145 2.96 2.31 -7.65
C VAL A 145 2.14 1.04 -7.80
N HIS A 146 1.95 0.33 -6.69
CA HIS A 146 1.22 -0.94 -6.65
C HIS A 146 -0.16 -0.86 -7.32
N GLY A 147 -0.57 -1.92 -7.93
CA GLY A 147 -1.90 -2.14 -8.50
C GLY A 147 -2.14 -3.62 -8.71
N ILE A 148 -3.38 -4.01 -9.00
CA ILE A 148 -3.76 -5.42 -9.20
C ILE A 148 -2.85 -6.11 -10.22
N TYR A 149 -2.41 -5.41 -11.26
CA TYR A 149 -1.30 -5.83 -12.10
C TYR A 149 -0.52 -4.64 -12.65
N ASN A 150 0.74 -4.90 -13.05
CA ASN A 150 1.65 -3.89 -13.52
C ASN A 150 1.34 -3.49 -14.96
N ASP A 151 0.71 -2.32 -15.10
CA ASP A 151 0.56 -1.61 -16.36
C ASP A 151 1.28 -0.26 -16.23
N ALA A 152 2.26 -0.04 -17.10
CA ALA A 152 3.07 1.19 -17.12
C ALA A 152 2.26 2.47 -17.33
N GLY A 153 1.06 2.38 -17.93
CA GLY A 153 0.15 3.49 -18.16
C GLY A 153 -0.83 3.78 -17.02
N LYS A 154 -0.93 2.88 -16.04
CA LYS A 154 -1.98 2.94 -15.01
C LYS A 154 -1.89 4.20 -14.15
N ASN A 155 -0.71 4.50 -13.62
CA ASN A 155 -0.53 5.69 -12.77
C ASN A 155 -0.38 6.94 -13.63
N VAL A 156 -1.34 7.84 -13.53
CA VAL A 156 -1.32 9.14 -14.20
C VAL A 156 -0.56 10.14 -13.34
N TRP A 157 -0.91 10.24 -12.06
CA TRP A 157 -0.28 11.13 -11.10
C TRP A 157 -0.55 10.71 -9.66
N THR A 158 0.41 10.96 -8.79
CA THR A 158 0.32 10.75 -7.35
C THR A 158 0.82 12.00 -6.63
N PHE A 159 0.15 12.39 -5.57
CA PHE A 159 0.57 13.44 -4.65
C PHE A 159 0.45 12.94 -3.21
N ILE A 160 1.47 13.21 -2.40
CA ILE A 160 1.54 12.86 -0.98
C ILE A 160 1.99 14.10 -0.23
N ARG A 161 1.36 14.39 0.92
CA ARG A 161 1.74 15.44 1.85
C ARG A 161 1.77 14.91 3.28
N VAL A 162 2.85 15.17 3.97
CA VAL A 162 2.96 14.98 5.42
C VAL A 162 2.41 16.22 6.10
N GLU A 163 1.26 16.09 6.74
CA GLU A 163 0.58 17.21 7.44
C GLU A 163 1.20 17.45 8.81
N ASN A 164 1.57 16.38 9.50
CA ASN A 164 2.30 16.36 10.76
C ASN A 164 2.89 14.96 10.99
N ASP A 165 3.48 14.72 12.15
CA ASP A 165 4.15 13.46 12.51
C ASP A 165 3.23 12.23 12.68
N THR A 166 1.91 12.41 12.56
CA THR A 166 0.92 11.33 12.64
C THR A 166 -0.07 11.32 11.49
N LEU A 167 -0.10 12.35 10.63
CA LEU A 167 -1.10 12.49 9.57
C LEU A 167 -0.44 12.73 8.20
N VAL A 168 -0.82 11.91 7.24
CA VAL A 168 -0.41 12.00 5.85
C VAL A 168 -1.64 12.04 4.96
N THR A 169 -1.64 12.91 3.98
CA THR A 169 -2.74 13.03 3.00
C THR A 169 -2.21 12.95 1.58
N GLY A 170 -3.11 12.77 0.63
CA GLY A 170 -2.74 12.78 -0.77
C GLY A 170 -3.83 12.26 -1.68
N PHE A 171 -3.44 12.02 -2.91
CA PHE A 171 -4.31 11.37 -3.89
C PHE A 171 -3.49 10.54 -4.88
N ARG A 172 -4.15 9.58 -5.47
CA ARG A 172 -3.69 8.81 -6.62
C ARG A 172 -4.66 8.98 -7.77
N GLN A 173 -4.15 9.30 -8.93
CA GLN A 173 -4.90 9.34 -10.17
C GLN A 173 -4.46 8.18 -11.06
N THR A 174 -5.41 7.38 -11.51
CA THR A 174 -5.17 6.22 -12.36
C THR A 174 -5.99 6.29 -13.64
N SER A 175 -5.53 5.59 -14.67
CA SER A 175 -6.22 5.32 -15.92
C SER A 175 -6.48 3.83 -16.04
N GLY A 176 -7.62 3.45 -16.56
CA GLY A 176 -8.04 2.07 -16.76
C GLY A 176 -9.36 2.06 -17.52
N TRP A 177 -10.34 1.28 -17.09
CA TRP A 177 -11.71 1.36 -17.63
C TRP A 177 -12.32 2.74 -17.42
N ALA A 178 -12.12 3.32 -16.25
CA ALA A 178 -12.29 4.75 -16.09
C ALA A 178 -11.08 5.46 -16.70
N ARG A 179 -11.29 6.34 -17.69
CA ARG A 179 -10.21 7.09 -18.35
C ARG A 179 -9.37 7.87 -17.36
N THR A 180 -10.01 8.38 -16.32
CA THR A 180 -9.36 9.07 -15.21
C THR A 180 -10.16 8.80 -13.95
N ARG A 181 -9.49 8.22 -12.95
CA ARG A 181 -10.04 7.95 -11.64
C ARG A 181 -9.13 8.57 -10.60
N SER A 182 -9.67 9.45 -9.77
CA SER A 182 -8.93 10.03 -8.64
C SER A 182 -9.43 9.44 -7.33
N LEU A 183 -8.51 8.98 -6.50
CA LEU A 183 -8.78 8.51 -5.15
C LEU A 183 -7.92 9.30 -4.17
N TYR A 184 -8.59 10.06 -3.31
CA TYR A 184 -7.96 10.83 -2.23
C TYR A 184 -7.91 9.99 -0.98
N PHE A 185 -6.87 10.21 -0.16
CA PHE A 185 -6.68 9.47 1.08
C PHE A 185 -6.21 10.37 2.22
N ALA A 186 -6.43 9.87 3.42
CA ALA A 186 -5.81 10.35 4.65
C ALA A 186 -5.34 9.12 5.45
N ILE A 187 -4.10 9.14 5.91
CA ILE A 187 -3.48 8.09 6.72
C ILE A 187 -3.13 8.67 8.07
N ALA A 188 -3.66 8.08 9.16
CA ALA A 188 -3.37 8.50 10.50
C ALA A 188 -2.72 7.35 11.30
N PHE A 189 -1.58 7.65 11.91
CA PHE A 189 -0.81 6.74 12.76
C PHE A 189 -1.13 7.00 14.23
N SER A 190 -1.24 5.94 15.03
CA SER A 190 -1.45 6.04 16.48
C SER A 190 -0.20 6.48 17.25
N LYS A 191 0.95 6.44 16.60
CA LYS A 191 2.26 6.82 17.12
C LYS A 191 2.93 7.79 16.15
N PRO A 192 3.56 8.90 16.61
CA PRO A 192 4.36 9.75 15.76
C PRO A 192 5.51 8.97 15.10
N PHE A 193 5.70 9.14 13.80
CA PHE A 193 6.89 8.64 13.12
C PHE A 193 8.09 9.55 13.39
N THR A 194 9.27 8.94 13.48
CA THR A 194 10.52 9.65 13.82
C THR A 194 11.17 10.28 12.58
N SER A 195 10.95 9.66 11.42
CA SER A 195 11.38 10.16 10.12
C SER A 195 10.46 9.63 9.01
N TYR A 196 10.60 10.16 7.82
CA TYR A 196 9.91 9.72 6.62
C TYR A 196 10.72 10.06 5.39
N GLY A 197 10.39 9.45 4.27
CA GLY A 197 10.99 9.80 2.99
C GLY A 197 10.16 9.33 1.81
N PHE A 198 10.47 9.88 0.64
CA PHE A 198 9.80 9.54 -0.61
C PHE A 198 10.83 9.25 -1.70
N ARG A 199 10.49 8.29 -2.55
CA ARG A 199 11.25 7.95 -3.76
C ARG A 199 10.32 7.96 -4.96
N ASP A 200 10.72 8.66 -6.01
CA ASP A 200 10.07 8.57 -7.33
C ASP A 200 10.91 7.67 -8.23
N ASP A 201 10.36 6.52 -8.61
CA ASP A 201 10.99 5.56 -9.51
C ASP A 201 10.76 5.91 -11.00
N SER A 202 10.15 7.05 -11.30
CA SER A 202 9.99 7.53 -12.67
C SER A 202 11.36 7.82 -13.30
N PRO A 203 11.54 7.60 -14.62
CA PRO A 203 12.78 7.96 -15.29
C PRO A 203 13.13 9.42 -15.03
N ALA A 204 14.32 9.66 -14.51
CA ALA A 204 14.80 11.01 -14.24
C ALA A 204 14.77 11.86 -15.53
N ARG A 205 13.99 12.93 -15.52
CA ARG A 205 14.09 13.94 -16.58
C ARG A 205 15.36 14.74 -16.36
N VAL A 206 16.39 14.45 -17.14
CA VAL A 206 17.62 15.25 -17.11
C VAL A 206 17.33 16.59 -17.77
N TYR A 207 17.14 17.62 -16.98
CA TYR A 207 17.12 19.00 -17.46
C TYR A 207 18.56 19.48 -17.60
N ARG A 208 19.02 19.68 -18.84
CA ARG A 208 20.34 20.24 -19.14
C ARG A 208 20.29 21.76 -19.02
N GLY A 209 20.26 22.28 -17.82
CA GLY A 209 20.20 23.70 -17.60
C GLY A 209 20.59 24.03 -16.15
N PHE A 210 20.00 25.07 -15.62
CA PHE A 210 20.27 25.54 -14.28
C PHE A 210 19.72 24.53 -13.24
N TRP A 211 20.60 23.98 -12.40
CA TRP A 211 20.25 23.00 -11.38
C TRP A 211 19.99 23.65 -10.03
N ARG A 212 18.78 23.46 -9.49
CA ARG A 212 18.59 23.33 -8.04
C ARG A 212 18.35 21.86 -7.75
N ARG A 213 19.32 21.23 -7.13
CA ARG A 213 19.17 19.89 -6.59
C ARG A 213 18.37 20.01 -5.31
N PHE A 214 17.06 19.76 -5.37
CA PHE A 214 16.30 19.52 -4.16
C PHE A 214 16.70 18.15 -3.64
N ASP A 215 17.39 18.11 -2.51
CA ASP A 215 17.70 16.87 -1.84
C ASP A 215 16.39 16.33 -1.22
N GLN A 216 15.75 15.37 -1.88
CA GLN A 216 14.56 14.68 -1.39
C GLN A 216 14.82 13.90 -0.10
N ARG A 217 16.09 13.75 0.31
CA ARG A 217 16.49 13.11 1.56
C ARG A 217 16.29 14.00 2.80
N SER A 218 15.92 15.24 2.64
CA SER A 218 15.80 16.21 3.72
C SER A 218 14.39 16.41 4.28
N ASN A 219 13.58 15.33 4.35
CA ASN A 219 12.23 15.38 4.94
C ASN A 219 11.33 16.48 4.36
N PHE A 220 11.40 16.69 3.03
CA PHE A 220 10.48 17.61 2.39
C PHE A 220 9.05 17.06 2.52
N PRO A 221 8.06 17.85 2.99
CA PRO A 221 6.76 17.32 3.39
C PRO A 221 5.86 16.89 2.23
N GLU A 222 6.27 17.10 0.98
CA GLU A 222 5.46 16.80 -0.20
C GLU A 222 6.25 15.99 -1.23
N ALA A 223 5.55 15.09 -1.90
CA ALA A 223 6.05 14.40 -3.08
C ALA A 223 4.97 14.33 -4.15
N ALA A 224 5.35 14.54 -5.40
CA ALA A 224 4.47 14.45 -6.55
C ALA A 224 5.17 13.80 -7.73
N GLY A 225 4.51 12.85 -8.38
CA GLY A 225 5.08 12.10 -9.49
C GLY A 225 4.17 10.95 -9.90
N ARG A 226 4.65 10.10 -10.80
CA ARG A 226 3.89 8.92 -11.23
C ARG A 226 4.15 7.70 -10.36
N ASN A 227 5.41 7.49 -9.95
CA ASN A 227 5.84 6.23 -9.33
C ASN A 227 6.43 6.50 -7.94
N ILE A 228 5.60 7.05 -7.06
CA ILE A 228 6.02 7.43 -5.70
C ILE A 228 5.85 6.25 -4.75
N ARG A 229 6.91 5.98 -3.98
CA ARG A 229 6.89 5.17 -2.77
C ARG A 229 7.34 6.00 -1.59
N GLY A 230 6.66 5.85 -0.47
CA GLY A 230 7.02 6.52 0.78
C GLY A 230 7.29 5.52 1.89
N HIS A 231 7.96 5.99 2.93
CA HIS A 231 8.13 5.26 4.18
C HIS A 231 7.96 6.19 5.37
N PHE A 232 7.48 5.65 6.46
CA PHE A 232 7.34 6.30 7.75
C PHE A 232 8.03 5.42 8.78
N ASP A 233 8.99 5.98 9.52
CA ASP A 233 9.91 5.22 10.36
C ASP A 233 9.53 5.36 11.84
N PHE A 234 9.70 4.27 12.57
CA PHE A 234 9.38 4.18 13.98
C PHE A 234 10.48 3.40 14.69
N THR A 235 10.68 3.69 15.97
CA THR A 235 11.39 2.78 16.87
C THR A 235 10.34 2.12 17.75
N THR A 236 10.31 0.79 17.77
CA THR A 236 9.31 0.01 18.49
C THR A 236 9.93 -0.80 19.61
N ARG A 237 9.11 -1.17 20.60
CA ARG A 237 9.44 -2.15 21.64
C ARG A 237 8.85 -3.51 21.28
N PRO A 238 9.38 -4.62 21.83
CA PRO A 238 8.76 -5.93 21.65
C PRO A 238 7.28 -5.93 22.06
N GLY A 239 6.40 -6.41 21.17
CA GLY A 239 4.96 -6.45 21.38
C GLY A 239 4.25 -5.09 21.22
N GLU A 240 4.94 -4.04 20.81
CA GLU A 240 4.32 -2.73 20.59
C GLU A 240 3.37 -2.77 19.42
N GLN A 241 2.23 -2.08 19.56
CA GLN A 241 1.20 -1.98 18.55
C GLN A 241 1.14 -0.58 17.94
N ILE A 242 1.15 -0.52 16.62
CA ILE A 242 0.87 0.70 15.87
C ILE A 242 -0.43 0.48 15.10
N THR A 243 -1.42 1.34 15.36
CA THR A 243 -2.65 1.38 14.59
C THR A 243 -2.53 2.40 13.47
N VAL A 244 -2.92 2.01 12.26
CA VAL A 244 -2.95 2.89 11.10
C VAL A 244 -4.38 2.93 10.56
N ARG A 245 -4.94 4.11 10.43
CA ARG A 245 -6.26 4.32 9.81
C ARG A 245 -6.06 4.95 8.45
N VAL A 246 -6.66 4.36 7.42
CA VAL A 246 -6.62 4.88 6.05
C VAL A 246 -8.02 5.14 5.57
N ALA A 247 -8.40 6.39 5.53
CA ALA A 247 -9.69 6.80 4.97
C ALA A 247 -9.53 7.22 3.52
N ILE A 248 -10.50 6.85 2.69
CA ILE A 248 -10.52 7.17 1.25
C ILE A 248 -11.74 8.01 0.88
N SER A 249 -11.59 8.82 -0.18
CA SER A 249 -12.66 9.65 -0.74
C SER A 249 -12.47 9.78 -2.27
N PRO A 250 -13.54 9.73 -3.07
CA PRO A 250 -13.46 10.03 -4.50
C PRO A 250 -13.52 11.54 -4.81
N VAL A 251 -13.61 12.39 -3.79
CA VAL A 251 -13.93 13.82 -3.95
C VAL A 251 -12.74 14.72 -3.58
N SER A 252 -12.16 14.56 -2.38
CA SER A 252 -11.07 15.40 -1.91
C SER A 252 -10.34 14.81 -0.69
N THR A 253 -9.19 15.36 -0.35
CA THR A 253 -8.45 15.04 0.88
C THR A 253 -9.23 15.41 2.14
N GLU A 254 -9.94 16.54 2.15
CA GLU A 254 -10.82 16.94 3.25
C GLU A 254 -11.97 15.94 3.41
N GLY A 255 -12.47 15.40 2.30
CA GLY A 255 -13.45 14.30 2.29
C GLY A 255 -12.89 13.05 2.95
N ALA A 256 -11.65 12.67 2.65
CA ALA A 256 -10.96 11.54 3.29
C ALA A 256 -10.76 11.78 4.80
N ILE A 257 -10.30 12.98 5.20
CA ILE A 257 -10.16 13.34 6.63
C ILE A 257 -11.51 13.26 7.37
N ARG A 258 -12.60 13.74 6.77
CA ARG A 258 -13.96 13.60 7.36
C ARG A 258 -14.37 12.15 7.50
N ASN A 259 -14.11 11.31 6.50
CA ASN A 259 -14.43 9.89 6.52
C ASN A 259 -13.65 9.12 7.62
N MET A 260 -12.46 9.60 7.99
CA MET A 260 -11.67 9.02 9.08
C MET A 260 -12.28 9.27 10.46
N LYS A 261 -13.06 10.36 10.62
CA LYS A 261 -13.69 10.77 11.88
C LYS A 261 -15.09 10.17 12.08
N ALA A 262 -15.71 9.69 10.99
CA ALA A 262 -17.02 9.05 11.00
C ALA A 262 -16.93 7.56 11.33
#